data_f338777cf50212f7d350e38558e12f17
#
_entry.id   f338777cf50212f7d350e38558e12f17
#
_cell.length_a   1.000
_cell.length_b   1.000
_cell.length_c   1.000
_cell.angle_alpha   90.00
_cell.angle_beta   90.00
_cell.angle_gamma   90.00
#
_symmetry.space_group_name_H-M   'P 1'
#
loop_
_entity.id
_entity.type
_entity.pdbx_description
1 polymer ?
#
loop_
_entity_poly.entity_id
_entity_poly.type
_entity_poly.pdbx_seq_one_letter_code
_entity_poly.pdbx_strand_id
1 'polypeptide(L)'
;FVPLLHQVFGDDWFVRGCISSHYQNMVVEGEEVQAMVEKTPTEGLVRIAAQKRDGTPVLMGTASLGPDYGETELEQRMARLRPADQLVILADLQVGQKGAGNPERIRMDMDQHMGDMYPFSNAQKLQKITENHPYYGEESPWGKPVVPLEMVSVLTQYTSGQSGFRTRGPAIGLFAGQQIKMVSGPLLVGEDYLLEREIIALSESRRTESNWILSRVYHAETK
;
A
#
# COMPACT_ATOMS: atom_id res chain seq x y z
N PHE A 1 -7.39 -9.83 -2.56
CA PHE A 1 -7.25 -10.30 -1.16
C PHE A 1 -8.39 -9.86 -0.25
N VAL A 2 -9.05 -8.72 -0.50
CA VAL A 2 -10.06 -8.17 0.43
C VAL A 2 -11.20 -9.15 0.72
N PRO A 3 -11.87 -9.80 -0.25
CA PRO A 3 -12.92 -10.76 0.07
C PRO A 3 -12.43 -11.95 0.92
N LEU A 4 -11.21 -12.45 0.65
CA LEU A 4 -10.63 -13.56 1.42
C LEU A 4 -10.28 -13.13 2.85
N LEU A 5 -9.71 -11.94 3.02
CA LEU A 5 -9.33 -11.41 4.32
C LEU A 5 -10.56 -10.99 5.14
N HIS A 6 -11.60 -10.48 4.47
CA HIS A 6 -12.88 -10.22 5.12
C HIS A 6 -13.57 -11.52 5.61
N GLN A 7 -13.48 -12.63 4.87
CA GLN A 7 -13.95 -13.94 5.34
C GLN A 7 -13.19 -14.42 6.58
N VAL A 8 -11.91 -14.09 6.72
CA VAL A 8 -11.08 -14.50 7.86
C VAL A 8 -11.29 -13.62 9.07
N PHE A 9 -11.38 -12.30 8.88
CA PHE A 9 -11.29 -11.29 9.94
C PHE A 9 -12.57 -10.48 10.15
N GLY A 10 -13.59 -10.66 9.28
CA GLY A 10 -14.82 -9.87 9.33
C GLY A 10 -14.57 -8.37 9.09
N ASP A 11 -15.47 -7.54 9.58
CA ASP A 11 -15.41 -6.08 9.43
C ASP A 11 -14.19 -5.45 10.12
N ASP A 12 -13.62 -6.12 11.11
CA ASP A 12 -12.37 -5.72 11.76
C ASP A 12 -11.21 -5.55 10.77
N TRP A 13 -11.25 -6.27 9.63
CA TRP A 13 -10.30 -6.10 8.55
C TRP A 13 -10.22 -4.66 8.04
N PHE A 14 -11.34 -4.01 7.85
CA PHE A 14 -11.38 -2.63 7.36
C PHE A 14 -10.96 -1.60 8.42
N VAL A 15 -11.16 -1.92 9.69
CA VAL A 15 -10.91 -0.99 10.80
C VAL A 15 -9.47 -1.06 11.30
N ARG A 16 -8.91 -2.27 11.39
CA ARG A 16 -7.59 -2.50 12.01
C ARG A 16 -6.76 -3.59 11.32
N GLY A 17 -7.07 -3.88 10.06
CA GLY A 17 -6.31 -4.84 9.26
C GLY A 17 -4.92 -4.35 8.89
N CYS A 18 -3.99 -5.28 8.81
CA CYS A 18 -2.66 -5.08 8.25
C CYS A 18 -2.43 -6.05 7.11
N ILE A 19 -2.01 -5.55 5.96
CA ILE A 19 -1.48 -6.36 4.85
C ILE A 19 -0.06 -5.89 4.56
N SER A 20 0.85 -6.84 4.47
CA SER A 20 2.26 -6.61 4.16
C SER A 20 2.68 -7.55 3.05
N SER A 21 3.08 -7.01 1.92
CA SER A 21 3.35 -7.78 0.71
C SER A 21 4.65 -7.40 0.05
N HIS A 22 5.31 -8.41 -0.51
CA HIS A 22 6.48 -8.29 -1.37
C HIS A 22 6.15 -8.81 -2.77
N TYR A 23 6.44 -8.00 -3.77
CA TYR A 23 6.22 -8.33 -5.18
C TYR A 23 7.41 -9.08 -5.74
N GLN A 24 7.14 -10.18 -6.46
CA GLN A 24 8.17 -11.09 -6.98
C GLN A 24 8.27 -11.05 -8.49
N ASN A 25 7.15 -11.09 -9.17
CA ASN A 25 7.10 -11.06 -10.62
C ASN A 25 6.00 -10.13 -11.12
N MET A 26 6.24 -9.51 -12.25
CA MET A 26 5.31 -8.61 -12.90
C MET A 26 4.12 -9.40 -13.48
N VAL A 27 2.94 -8.79 -13.40
CA VAL A 27 1.73 -9.26 -14.06
C VAL A 27 1.40 -8.27 -15.16
N VAL A 28 1.07 -8.77 -16.35
CA VAL A 28 0.62 -7.95 -17.47
C VAL A 28 -0.88 -8.12 -17.68
N GLU A 29 -1.48 -7.19 -18.42
CA GLU A 29 -2.91 -7.23 -18.72
C GLU A 29 -3.30 -8.55 -19.39
N GLY A 30 -4.41 -9.15 -18.91
CA GLY A 30 -4.92 -10.44 -19.40
C GLY A 30 -4.35 -11.68 -18.72
N GLU A 31 -3.33 -11.56 -17.88
CA GLU A 31 -2.85 -12.70 -17.08
C GLU A 31 -3.77 -12.99 -15.90
N GLU A 32 -4.10 -14.26 -15.72
CA GLU A 32 -4.85 -14.73 -14.55
C GLU A 32 -3.91 -14.90 -13.35
N VAL A 33 -4.32 -14.36 -12.21
CA VAL A 33 -3.61 -14.48 -10.94
C VAL A 33 -4.53 -15.06 -9.88
N GLN A 34 -4.10 -16.12 -9.23
CA GLN A 34 -4.78 -16.71 -8.09
C GLN A 34 -4.25 -16.14 -6.79
N ALA A 35 -5.12 -15.52 -6.00
CA ALA A 35 -4.83 -15.09 -4.63
C ALA A 35 -5.15 -16.20 -3.64
N MET A 36 -4.31 -16.36 -2.63
CA MET A 36 -4.42 -17.40 -1.61
C MET A 36 -4.20 -16.79 -0.22
N VAL A 37 -4.96 -17.28 0.76
CA VAL A 37 -4.80 -16.94 2.19
C VAL A 37 -4.69 -18.24 2.96
N GLU A 38 -3.62 -18.41 3.73
CA GLU A 38 -3.32 -19.61 4.50
C GLU A 38 -3.18 -19.27 5.98
N LYS A 39 -3.78 -20.09 6.84
CA LYS A 39 -3.59 -19.97 8.30
C LYS A 39 -2.14 -20.27 8.67
N THR A 40 -1.61 -19.54 9.64
CA THR A 40 -0.33 -19.83 10.27
C THR A 40 -0.54 -20.46 11.65
N PRO A 41 0.51 -21.02 12.29
CA PRO A 41 0.43 -21.45 13.67
C PRO A 41 0.17 -20.31 14.67
N THR A 42 0.49 -19.06 14.27
CA THR A 42 0.27 -17.87 15.09
C THR A 42 -1.17 -17.41 14.92
N GLU A 43 -1.93 -17.38 16.00
CA GLU A 43 -3.31 -16.89 15.99
C GLU A 43 -3.36 -15.43 15.52
N GLY A 44 -4.37 -15.09 14.71
CA GLY A 44 -4.53 -13.73 14.17
C GLY A 44 -3.58 -13.34 13.05
N LEU A 45 -2.64 -14.21 12.65
CA LEU A 45 -1.73 -14.00 11.54
C LEU A 45 -2.00 -15.00 10.43
N VAL A 46 -2.13 -14.53 9.20
CA VAL A 46 -2.25 -15.39 8.00
C VAL A 46 -1.12 -15.10 7.03
N ARG A 47 -0.75 -16.09 6.23
CA ARG A 47 0.12 -15.91 5.07
C ARG A 47 -0.75 -15.58 3.86
N ILE A 48 -0.29 -14.66 3.03
CA ILE A 48 -0.89 -14.34 1.74
C ILE A 48 0.08 -14.66 0.62
N ALA A 49 -0.44 -15.15 -0.49
CA ALA A 49 0.33 -15.39 -1.70
C ALA A 49 -0.53 -15.14 -2.94
N ALA A 50 0.12 -14.79 -4.02
CA ALA A 50 -0.51 -14.76 -5.35
C ALA A 50 0.42 -15.39 -6.37
N GLN A 51 -0.15 -16.16 -7.29
CA GLN A 51 0.59 -16.83 -8.36
C GLN A 51 -0.16 -16.79 -9.68
N LYS A 52 0.57 -16.84 -10.78
CA LYS A 52 0.00 -17.00 -12.11
C LYS A 52 -0.52 -18.44 -12.30
N ARG A 53 -1.29 -18.66 -13.36
CA ARG A 53 -1.84 -19.99 -13.69
C ARG A 53 -0.77 -21.08 -13.87
N ASP A 54 0.43 -20.70 -14.30
CA ASP A 54 1.57 -21.61 -14.46
C ASP A 54 2.36 -21.88 -13.17
N GLY A 55 1.91 -21.31 -12.04
CA GLY A 55 2.57 -21.43 -10.75
C GLY A 55 3.64 -20.36 -10.49
N THR A 56 3.92 -19.45 -11.44
CA THR A 56 4.88 -18.37 -11.24
C THR A 56 4.43 -17.48 -10.07
N PRO A 57 5.23 -17.33 -9.00
CA PRO A 57 4.85 -16.51 -7.86
C PRO A 57 4.84 -15.02 -8.23
N VAL A 58 3.79 -14.32 -7.84
CA VAL A 58 3.60 -12.88 -8.12
C VAL A 58 3.85 -12.06 -6.87
N LEU A 59 3.31 -12.51 -5.75
CA LEU A 59 3.34 -11.82 -4.48
C LEU A 59 3.38 -12.83 -3.33
N MET A 60 4.08 -12.48 -2.28
CA MET A 60 3.99 -13.15 -0.98
C MET A 60 3.93 -12.13 0.15
N GLY A 61 3.39 -12.55 1.29
CA GLY A 61 3.28 -11.65 2.42
C GLY A 61 2.51 -12.22 3.60
N THR A 62 2.10 -11.31 4.48
CA THR A 62 1.33 -11.59 5.68
C THR A 62 0.13 -10.67 5.80
N ALA A 63 -0.91 -11.11 6.49
CA ALA A 63 -2.00 -10.24 6.91
C ALA A 63 -2.43 -10.59 8.34
N SER A 64 -2.87 -9.58 9.11
CA SER A 64 -3.22 -9.68 10.51
C SER A 64 -4.16 -8.56 10.96
N LEU A 65 -4.57 -8.59 12.21
CA LEU A 65 -5.33 -7.51 12.86
C LEU A 65 -4.51 -6.83 13.95
N GLY A 66 -4.68 -5.51 14.08
CA GLY A 66 -4.16 -4.75 15.21
C GLY A 66 -5.00 -4.93 16.50
N PRO A 67 -4.51 -4.41 17.62
CA PRO A 67 -3.30 -3.56 17.76
C PRO A 67 -1.97 -4.33 17.72
N ASP A 68 -1.95 -5.64 17.99
CA ASP A 68 -0.76 -6.47 17.87
C ASP A 68 -0.75 -7.16 16.52
N TYR A 69 -0.11 -6.50 15.53
CA TYR A 69 -0.07 -7.00 14.16
C TYR A 69 0.89 -8.18 13.95
N GLY A 70 1.66 -8.55 14.95
CA GLY A 70 2.74 -9.53 14.80
C GLY A 70 3.85 -9.07 13.86
N GLU A 71 4.77 -9.96 13.56
CA GLU A 71 5.89 -9.68 12.65
C GLU A 71 5.44 -9.79 11.18
N THR A 72 5.51 -8.69 10.46
CA THR A 72 5.05 -8.62 9.07
C THR A 72 6.15 -8.95 8.06
N GLU A 73 5.77 -9.30 6.82
CA GLU A 73 6.72 -9.60 5.73
C GLU A 73 7.71 -8.46 5.49
N LEU A 74 7.25 -7.20 5.42
CA LEU A 74 8.14 -6.08 5.13
C LEU A 74 8.99 -5.69 6.34
N GLU A 75 8.54 -5.88 7.56
CA GLU A 75 9.36 -5.66 8.77
C GLU A 75 10.51 -6.66 8.83
N GLN A 76 10.26 -7.94 8.52
CA GLN A 76 11.32 -8.94 8.40
C GLN A 76 12.33 -8.59 7.31
N ARG A 77 11.86 -8.07 6.18
CA ARG A 77 12.75 -7.62 5.10
C ARG A 77 13.56 -6.41 5.49
N MET A 78 12.93 -5.43 6.13
CA MET A 78 13.60 -4.22 6.59
C MET A 78 14.70 -4.54 7.60
N ALA A 79 14.48 -5.50 8.51
CA ALA A 79 15.48 -5.95 9.47
C ALA A 79 16.73 -6.61 8.82
N ARG A 80 16.60 -7.06 7.56
CA ARG A 80 17.69 -7.71 6.79
C ARG A 80 18.26 -6.80 5.70
N LEU A 81 17.85 -5.52 5.63
CA LEU A 81 18.39 -4.60 4.63
C LEU A 81 19.91 -4.43 4.80
N ARG A 82 20.60 -4.41 3.70
CA ARG A 82 21.99 -3.96 3.67
C ARG A 82 22.01 -2.46 3.57
N PRO A 83 22.77 -1.75 4.42
CA PRO A 83 22.99 -0.33 4.25
C PRO A 83 23.55 -0.03 2.86
N ALA A 84 23.14 1.10 2.30
CA ALA A 84 23.66 1.57 1.05
C ALA A 84 25.04 2.23 1.26
N ASP A 85 26.03 1.83 0.47
CA ASP A 85 27.38 2.41 0.50
C ASP A 85 27.53 3.61 -0.43
N GLN A 86 27.05 3.49 -1.67
CA GLN A 86 27.17 4.53 -2.69
C GLN A 86 25.90 4.62 -3.54
N LEU A 87 24.95 5.39 -3.07
CA LEU A 87 23.75 5.69 -3.85
C LEU A 87 24.08 6.65 -4.99
N VAL A 88 23.57 6.35 -6.18
CA VAL A 88 23.69 7.15 -7.40
C VAL A 88 22.35 7.81 -7.74
N ILE A 89 21.31 7.00 -7.85
CA ILE A 89 19.95 7.45 -8.18
C ILE A 89 19.30 8.14 -6.98
N LEU A 90 19.48 7.58 -5.80
CA LEU A 90 18.91 8.07 -4.55
C LEU A 90 19.89 8.92 -3.72
N ALA A 91 20.99 9.39 -4.32
CA ALA A 91 22.08 10.09 -3.63
C ALA A 91 21.65 11.39 -2.92
N ASP A 92 20.54 11.99 -3.31
CA ASP A 92 20.01 13.22 -2.71
C ASP A 92 19.01 12.94 -1.57
N LEU A 93 18.73 11.68 -1.25
CA LEU A 93 17.82 11.26 -0.21
C LEU A 93 18.56 10.87 1.07
N GLN A 94 17.93 11.10 2.22
CA GLN A 94 18.47 10.75 3.53
C GLN A 94 17.43 10.06 4.40
N VAL A 95 17.86 9.09 5.19
CA VAL A 95 17.01 8.46 6.21
C VAL A 95 16.61 9.53 7.24
N GLY A 96 15.33 9.57 7.60
CA GLY A 96 14.74 10.61 8.45
C GLY A 96 14.29 11.86 7.68
N GLN A 97 14.56 11.95 6.38
CA GLN A 97 14.06 13.06 5.56
C GLN A 97 12.53 13.03 5.50
N LYS A 98 11.92 14.17 5.86
CA LYS A 98 10.46 14.34 5.81
C LYS A 98 10.03 14.98 4.50
N GLY A 99 8.82 14.69 4.08
CA GLY A 99 8.21 15.32 2.91
C GLY A 99 8.09 16.83 3.08
N ALA A 100 8.40 17.58 2.02
CA ALA A 100 8.43 19.05 2.04
C ALA A 100 7.05 19.67 2.39
N GLY A 101 5.95 19.02 2.03
CA GLY A 101 4.59 19.48 2.28
C GLY A 101 3.93 18.92 3.54
N ASN A 102 4.69 18.26 4.44
CA ASN A 102 4.11 17.61 5.61
C ASN A 102 3.46 18.59 6.61
N PRO A 103 2.20 18.37 7.04
CA PRO A 103 1.26 17.40 6.46
C PRO A 103 0.63 17.92 5.18
N GLU A 104 0.51 17.03 4.18
CA GLU A 104 -0.23 17.30 2.95
C GLU A 104 -1.71 16.97 3.13
N ARG A 105 -2.62 17.80 2.58
CA ARG A 105 -4.04 17.45 2.53
C ARG A 105 -4.28 16.55 1.32
N ILE A 106 -4.88 15.40 1.57
CA ILE A 106 -5.24 14.42 0.54
C ILE A 106 -6.72 14.05 0.66
N ARG A 107 -7.32 13.70 -0.48
CA ARG A 107 -8.72 13.29 -0.59
C ARG A 107 -8.89 12.40 -1.81
N MET A 108 -9.86 11.51 -1.77
CA MET A 108 -10.28 10.71 -2.91
C MET A 108 -11.81 10.78 -3.00
N ASP A 109 -12.32 11.52 -3.97
CA ASP A 109 -13.73 11.46 -4.35
C ASP A 109 -13.94 10.37 -5.40
N MET A 110 -15.21 9.95 -5.59
CA MET A 110 -15.53 8.86 -6.51
C MET A 110 -15.06 9.15 -7.93
N ASP A 111 -15.26 10.38 -8.41
CA ASP A 111 -14.96 10.79 -9.80
C ASP A 111 -13.70 11.67 -9.91
N GLN A 112 -12.96 11.86 -8.82
CA GLN A 112 -11.75 12.67 -8.83
C GLN A 112 -10.67 12.02 -9.68
N HIS A 113 -10.10 12.76 -10.64
CA HIS A 113 -8.90 12.37 -11.38
C HIS A 113 -7.67 12.44 -10.45
N MET A 114 -6.91 11.35 -10.36
CA MET A 114 -5.83 11.21 -9.39
C MET A 114 -4.45 11.67 -9.93
N GLY A 115 -4.44 12.51 -10.96
CA GLY A 115 -3.22 13.08 -11.53
C GLY A 115 -2.64 12.27 -12.69
N ASP A 116 -1.56 12.76 -13.28
CA ASP A 116 -0.98 12.18 -14.50
C ASP A 116 -0.40 10.78 -14.28
N MET A 117 0.10 10.51 -13.09
CA MET A 117 0.64 9.19 -12.74
C MET A 117 -0.46 8.13 -12.60
N TYR A 118 -1.67 8.56 -12.22
CA TYR A 118 -2.84 7.71 -12.03
C TYR A 118 -4.03 8.32 -12.79
N PRO A 119 -4.06 8.23 -14.14
CA PRO A 119 -5.02 8.93 -14.97
C PRO A 119 -6.40 8.27 -14.98
N PHE A 120 -6.93 7.99 -13.81
CA PHE A 120 -8.25 7.40 -13.61
C PHE A 120 -8.84 7.84 -12.26
N SER A 121 -10.15 7.76 -12.14
CA SER A 121 -10.88 7.97 -10.88
C SER A 121 -11.14 6.64 -10.16
N ASN A 122 -11.59 6.73 -8.88
CA ASN A 122 -12.02 5.55 -8.13
C ASN A 122 -13.19 4.84 -8.83
N ALA A 123 -14.18 5.58 -9.36
CA ALA A 123 -15.29 5.01 -10.12
C ALA A 123 -14.82 4.21 -11.34
N GLN A 124 -13.88 4.75 -12.10
CA GLN A 124 -13.30 4.04 -13.26
C GLN A 124 -12.54 2.78 -12.85
N LYS A 125 -11.84 2.83 -11.71
CA LYS A 125 -11.11 1.67 -11.18
C LYS A 125 -12.08 0.57 -10.75
N LEU A 126 -13.15 0.91 -10.03
CA LEU A 126 -14.17 -0.05 -9.59
C LEU A 126 -14.86 -0.80 -10.74
N GLN A 127 -14.96 -0.19 -11.92
CA GLN A 127 -15.48 -0.87 -13.11
C GLN A 127 -14.54 -1.93 -13.69
N LYS A 128 -13.26 -1.87 -13.36
CA LYS A 128 -12.21 -2.74 -13.94
C LYS A 128 -11.66 -3.77 -12.97
N ILE A 129 -11.80 -3.57 -11.66
CA ILE A 129 -11.32 -4.55 -10.68
C ILE A 129 -12.16 -5.82 -10.75
N THR A 130 -11.49 -6.97 -10.65
CA THR A 130 -12.13 -8.29 -10.64
C THR A 130 -12.53 -8.74 -9.23
N GLU A 131 -12.05 -8.05 -8.22
CA GLU A 131 -12.25 -8.31 -6.81
C GLU A 131 -13.10 -7.19 -6.19
N ASN A 132 -14.41 -7.21 -6.46
CA ASN A 132 -15.33 -6.22 -5.93
C ASN A 132 -15.76 -6.55 -4.49
N HIS A 133 -16.13 -5.53 -3.72
CA HIS A 133 -16.68 -5.66 -2.37
C HIS A 133 -17.87 -4.70 -2.18
N PRO A 134 -18.99 -5.11 -1.52
CA PRO A 134 -20.15 -4.24 -1.31
C PRO A 134 -19.81 -2.93 -0.61
N TYR A 135 -18.83 -2.92 0.28
CA TYR A 135 -18.39 -1.73 1.01
C TYR A 135 -17.66 -0.68 0.17
N TYR A 136 -17.35 -0.97 -1.08
CA TYR A 136 -16.85 0.04 -2.04
C TYR A 136 -17.98 0.90 -2.63
N GLY A 137 -19.24 0.60 -2.29
CA GLY A 137 -20.46 1.31 -2.65
C GLY A 137 -21.25 1.75 -1.42
N GLU A 138 -22.57 1.87 -1.62
CA GLU A 138 -23.49 2.40 -0.61
C GLU A 138 -23.78 1.43 0.56
N GLU A 139 -23.43 0.16 0.44
CA GLU A 139 -23.66 -0.88 1.46
C GLU A 139 -22.64 -0.86 2.61
N SER A 140 -21.73 0.11 2.61
CA SER A 140 -20.74 0.25 3.67
C SER A 140 -21.40 0.57 5.03
N PRO A 141 -21.05 -0.15 6.11
CA PRO A 141 -21.61 0.11 7.44
C PRO A 141 -21.15 1.44 8.04
N TRP A 142 -20.21 2.14 7.41
CA TRP A 142 -19.73 3.47 7.84
C TRP A 142 -20.44 4.63 7.14
N GLY A 143 -21.50 4.36 6.36
CA GLY A 143 -22.32 5.38 5.71
C GLY A 143 -21.69 6.05 4.49
N LYS A 144 -20.45 5.68 4.13
CA LYS A 144 -19.72 6.12 2.93
C LYS A 144 -18.95 4.96 2.33
N PRO A 145 -18.69 4.95 1.01
CA PRO A 145 -17.86 3.94 0.39
C PRO A 145 -16.46 3.90 1.01
N VAL A 146 -15.95 2.69 1.23
CA VAL A 146 -14.57 2.48 1.67
C VAL A 146 -13.62 2.64 0.48
N VAL A 147 -12.49 3.29 0.69
CA VAL A 147 -11.42 3.36 -0.32
C VAL A 147 -10.89 1.93 -0.57
N PRO A 148 -10.97 1.40 -1.80
CA PRO A 148 -10.44 0.07 -2.11
C PRO A 148 -8.96 -0.05 -1.72
N LEU A 149 -8.56 -1.23 -1.26
CA LEU A 149 -7.22 -1.45 -0.73
C LEU A 149 -6.11 -1.06 -1.73
N GLU A 150 -6.29 -1.39 -3.01
CA GLU A 150 -5.36 -0.99 -4.08
C GLU A 150 -5.34 0.53 -4.32
N MET A 151 -6.43 1.22 -4.02
CA MET A 151 -6.52 2.67 -4.17
C MET A 151 -5.90 3.43 -3.00
N VAL A 152 -5.60 2.77 -1.89
CA VAL A 152 -4.83 3.37 -0.77
C VAL A 152 -3.45 3.80 -1.25
N SER A 153 -2.80 3.01 -2.11
CA SER A 153 -1.53 3.42 -2.75
C SER A 153 -1.70 4.69 -3.57
N VAL A 154 -2.75 4.76 -4.37
CA VAL A 154 -3.04 5.94 -5.21
C VAL A 154 -3.31 7.15 -4.33
N LEU A 155 -4.15 7.02 -3.30
CA LEU A 155 -4.46 8.09 -2.34
C LEU A 155 -3.20 8.65 -1.64
N THR A 156 -2.23 7.80 -1.34
CA THR A 156 -1.00 8.23 -0.67
C THR A 156 0.11 8.64 -1.63
N GLN A 157 -0.02 8.42 -2.94
CA GLN A 157 1.04 8.66 -3.92
C GLN A 157 0.74 9.76 -4.94
N TYR A 158 -0.54 10.12 -5.19
CA TYR A 158 -0.87 11.08 -6.24
C TYR A 158 -0.27 12.49 -6.02
N THR A 159 0.05 12.84 -4.76
CA THR A 159 0.76 14.08 -4.40
C THR A 159 2.26 13.90 -4.21
N SER A 160 2.82 12.71 -4.51
CA SER A 160 4.23 12.40 -4.21
C SER A 160 5.24 13.33 -4.89
N GLY A 161 4.89 13.90 -6.04
CA GLY A 161 5.72 14.92 -6.71
C GLY A 161 5.98 16.18 -5.86
N GLN A 162 5.13 16.46 -4.87
CA GLN A 162 5.25 17.60 -3.94
C GLN A 162 6.12 17.27 -2.72
N SER A 163 6.46 15.99 -2.50
CA SER A 163 7.21 15.55 -1.32
C SER A 163 8.64 16.07 -1.25
N GLY A 164 9.20 16.52 -2.37
CA GLY A 164 10.60 16.91 -2.44
C GLY A 164 11.60 15.75 -2.43
N PHE A 165 11.13 14.49 -2.48
CA PHE A 165 11.97 13.31 -2.59
C PHE A 165 12.44 13.15 -4.05
N ARG A 166 13.59 13.77 -4.34
CA ARG A 166 14.13 13.80 -5.71
C ARG A 166 15.02 12.58 -5.97
N THR A 167 14.85 12.00 -7.13
CA THR A 167 15.73 10.95 -7.66
C THR A 167 16.49 11.47 -8.86
N ARG A 168 17.73 11.01 -9.04
CA ARG A 168 18.54 11.34 -10.22
C ARG A 168 18.16 10.41 -11.36
N GLY A 169 18.01 10.97 -12.55
CA GLY A 169 17.67 10.19 -13.73
C GLY A 169 18.86 9.94 -14.67
N PRO A 170 18.65 9.10 -15.68
CA PRO A 170 17.42 8.34 -15.95
C PRO A 170 17.24 7.15 -15.03
N ALA A 171 16.04 6.93 -14.51
CA ALA A 171 15.70 5.80 -13.65
C ALA A 171 14.24 5.37 -13.86
N ILE A 172 13.94 4.11 -13.64
CA ILE A 172 12.59 3.55 -13.64
C ILE A 172 12.25 3.20 -12.19
N GLY A 173 11.17 3.82 -11.66
CA GLY A 173 10.63 3.49 -10.35
C GLY A 173 9.74 2.26 -10.43
N LEU A 174 9.95 1.30 -9.52
CA LEU A 174 9.14 0.09 -9.41
C LEU A 174 8.71 -0.10 -7.96
N PHE A 175 7.49 -0.55 -7.74
CA PHE A 175 7.05 -1.02 -6.43
C PHE A 175 7.66 -2.39 -6.15
N ALA A 176 8.43 -2.49 -5.07
CA ALA A 176 9.01 -3.74 -4.60
C ALA A 176 8.16 -4.42 -3.52
N GLY A 177 7.35 -3.67 -2.81
CA GLY A 177 6.45 -4.15 -1.79
C GLY A 177 5.66 -3.01 -1.17
N GLN A 178 4.63 -3.38 -0.40
CA GLN A 178 3.78 -2.42 0.30
C GLN A 178 3.26 -3.02 1.59
N GLN A 179 3.18 -2.20 2.63
CA GLN A 179 2.49 -2.51 3.86
C GLN A 179 1.46 -1.43 4.14
N ILE A 180 0.24 -1.86 4.42
CA ILE A 180 -0.84 -0.99 4.85
C ILE A 180 -1.29 -1.47 6.23
N LYS A 181 -1.19 -0.62 7.25
CA LYS A 181 -1.72 -0.83 8.59
C LYS A 181 -2.86 0.13 8.86
N MET A 182 -4.06 -0.37 9.00
CA MET A 182 -5.20 0.40 9.49
C MET A 182 -5.14 0.43 11.02
N VAL A 183 -4.79 1.58 11.59
CA VAL A 183 -4.76 1.75 13.05
C VAL A 183 -6.14 2.09 13.58
N SER A 184 -6.88 2.91 12.83
CA SER A 184 -8.25 3.30 13.09
C SER A 184 -8.93 3.64 11.76
N GLY A 185 -9.26 2.60 10.99
CA GLY A 185 -9.92 2.74 9.68
C GLY A 185 -11.45 2.69 9.78
N PRO A 186 -12.12 2.56 8.64
CA PRO A 186 -11.55 2.54 7.29
C PRO A 186 -11.20 3.94 6.76
N LEU A 187 -10.46 3.97 5.66
CA LEU A 187 -10.40 5.18 4.82
C LEU A 187 -11.65 5.26 3.97
N LEU A 188 -12.34 6.38 4.01
CA LEU A 188 -13.62 6.60 3.34
C LEU A 188 -13.47 7.54 2.14
N VAL A 189 -14.19 7.24 1.08
CA VAL A 189 -14.30 8.12 -0.10
C VAL A 189 -14.98 9.41 0.30
N GLY A 190 -14.46 10.53 -0.19
CA GLY A 190 -15.02 11.86 0.09
C GLY A 190 -14.60 12.46 1.42
N GLU A 191 -13.71 11.82 2.19
CA GLU A 191 -13.16 12.40 3.42
C GLU A 191 -11.80 13.07 3.18
N ASP A 192 -11.53 14.10 3.97
CA ASP A 192 -10.25 14.79 3.99
C ASP A 192 -9.29 14.15 4.98
N TYR A 193 -8.07 13.90 4.52
CA TYR A 193 -6.98 13.35 5.33
C TYR A 193 -5.75 14.24 5.28
N LEU A 194 -4.92 14.11 6.30
CA LEU A 194 -3.57 14.68 6.35
C LEU A 194 -2.55 13.56 6.17
N LEU A 195 -1.61 13.77 5.27
CA LEU A 195 -0.56 12.81 4.94
C LEU A 195 0.82 13.35 5.32
N GLU A 196 1.56 12.57 6.10
CA GLU A 196 2.97 12.82 6.39
C GLU A 196 3.83 11.72 5.79
N ARG A 197 4.93 12.08 5.12
CA ARG A 197 5.89 11.15 4.55
C ARG A 197 7.25 11.30 5.19
N GLU A 198 7.94 10.18 5.36
CA GLU A 198 9.29 10.12 5.90
C GLU A 198 10.06 8.96 5.23
N ILE A 199 11.31 9.20 4.83
CA ILE A 199 12.22 8.14 4.38
C ILE A 199 12.74 7.41 5.60
N ILE A 200 12.39 6.14 5.75
CA ILE A 200 12.75 5.34 6.92
C ILE A 200 13.93 4.39 6.66
N ALA A 201 14.23 4.08 5.40
CA ALA A 201 15.41 3.31 5.03
C ALA A 201 15.80 3.58 3.58
N LEU A 202 17.09 3.44 3.32
CA LEU A 202 17.70 3.40 1.98
C LEU A 202 18.57 2.16 1.90
N SER A 203 18.50 1.45 0.77
CA SER A 203 19.27 0.25 0.56
C SER A 203 19.68 0.11 -0.90
N GLU A 204 20.68 -0.71 -1.15
CA GLU A 204 21.12 -1.02 -2.49
C GLU A 204 21.29 -2.52 -2.71
N SER A 205 21.16 -2.92 -3.95
CA SER A 205 21.52 -4.23 -4.45
C SER A 205 22.40 -4.05 -5.69
N ARG A 206 22.88 -5.14 -6.27
CA ARG A 206 23.74 -5.08 -7.46
C ARG A 206 23.18 -4.24 -8.62
N ARG A 207 21.85 -4.11 -8.73
CA ARG A 207 21.18 -3.50 -9.90
C ARG A 207 20.13 -2.46 -9.55
N THR A 208 19.79 -2.30 -8.27
CA THR A 208 18.71 -1.44 -7.83
C THR A 208 19.07 -0.72 -6.56
N GLU A 209 18.59 0.49 -6.44
CA GLU A 209 18.55 1.24 -5.19
C GLU A 209 17.10 1.30 -4.73
N SER A 210 16.86 1.24 -3.43
CA SER A 210 15.52 1.21 -2.86
C SER A 210 15.38 2.23 -1.74
N ASN A 211 14.31 3.00 -1.79
CA ASN A 211 13.86 3.85 -0.70
C ASN A 211 12.63 3.25 -0.04
N TRP A 212 12.58 3.32 1.28
CA TRP A 212 11.44 2.93 2.09
C TRP A 212 10.79 4.19 2.62
N ILE A 213 9.55 4.41 2.24
CA ILE A 213 8.79 5.60 2.61
C ILE A 213 7.68 5.18 3.55
N LEU A 214 7.68 5.74 4.74
CA LEU A 214 6.57 5.66 5.68
C LEU A 214 5.62 6.82 5.41
N SER A 215 4.37 6.47 5.07
CA SER A 215 3.26 7.40 4.89
C SER A 215 2.29 7.24 6.05
N ARG A 216 2.11 8.29 6.86
CA ARG A 216 1.14 8.32 7.95
C ARG A 216 -0.06 9.14 7.51
N VAL A 217 -1.23 8.54 7.59
CA VAL A 217 -2.51 9.18 7.21
C VAL A 217 -3.32 9.42 8.47
N TYR A 218 -3.82 10.64 8.64
CA TYR A 218 -4.65 11.06 9.75
C TYR A 218 -5.95 11.67 9.22
N HIS A 219 -7.03 11.47 9.92
CA HIS A 219 -8.27 12.18 9.62
C HIS A 219 -8.07 13.68 9.89
N ALA A 220 -8.49 14.54 8.96
CA ALA A 220 -8.14 15.97 9.02
C ALA A 220 -8.77 16.70 10.21
N GLU A 221 -9.91 16.22 10.73
CA GLU A 221 -10.66 16.86 11.83
C GLU A 221 -10.24 16.35 13.21
N THR A 222 -9.59 15.18 13.32
CA THR A 222 -9.33 14.51 14.61
C THR A 222 -7.85 14.44 15.00
N LYS A 223 -6.96 15.03 14.20
CA LYS A 223 -5.52 15.09 14.48
C LYS A 223 -5.19 16.04 15.64
#